data_fac414d55362a5f56d887b6601d4acaf
#
_entry.id   fac414d55362a5f56d887b6601d4acaf
#
_cell.length_a   1.000
_cell.length_b   1.000
_cell.length_c   1.000
_cell.angle_alpha   90.00
_cell.angle_beta   90.00
_cell.angle_gamma   90.00
#
_symmetry.space_group_name_H-M   'P 1'
#
loop_
_entity.id
_entity.type
_entity.pdbx_description
1 polymer ?
#
loop_
_entity_poly.entity_id
_entity_poly.type
_entity_poly.pdbx_seq_one_letter_code
_entity_poly.pdbx_strand_id
1 'polypeptide(L)'
;MDDRTRVISISFVEFVTGYRNDLKRIGELCRDRDIIFVVDAIQGMGALEIDVKECNVDILSSDAHKWLLGPEGVACFYCSRERLDDIENVNVGWMSVIDESDYLNYDLTQKPNARRFEEGSYNMLGIHALHAAVRMLTEIGISNIERRILSLTDMLAQGLREKGYRIISPMGEGERSGILTFCSDRFSSGELVKMLFESGVVTAHRSGYVRVSPHFYNSEDEIRKLLDLLPDHPVRHK
;
A
#
# COMPACT_ATOMS: atom_id res chain seq x y z
N MET A 1 -15.69 1.48 18.94
CA MET A 1 -16.62 0.50 18.31
C MET A 1 -17.74 0.24 19.30
N ASP A 2 -18.96 0.13 18.81
CA ASP A 2 -20.15 -0.21 19.59
C ASP A 2 -20.86 -1.42 18.94
N ASP A 3 -22.00 -1.85 19.53
CA ASP A 3 -22.74 -3.02 19.07
C ASP A 3 -23.39 -2.85 17.67
N ARG A 4 -23.34 -1.66 17.09
CA ARG A 4 -23.82 -1.35 15.73
C ARG A 4 -22.72 -1.39 14.70
N THR A 5 -21.45 -1.49 15.09
CA THR A 5 -20.31 -1.55 14.18
C THR A 5 -20.38 -2.86 13.39
N ARG A 6 -20.46 -2.79 12.07
CA ARG A 6 -20.55 -3.95 11.16
C ARG A 6 -19.33 -4.12 10.26
N VAL A 7 -18.64 -3.03 9.98
CA VAL A 7 -17.48 -3.02 9.07
C VAL A 7 -16.39 -2.14 9.65
N ILE A 8 -15.15 -2.59 9.57
CA ILE A 8 -13.94 -1.77 9.73
C ILE A 8 -13.21 -1.76 8.39
N SER A 9 -13.00 -0.56 7.85
CA SER A 9 -12.22 -0.37 6.62
C SER A 9 -11.04 0.54 6.94
N ILE A 10 -9.82 0.03 6.70
CA ILE A 10 -8.57 0.77 6.97
C ILE A 10 -7.53 0.53 5.89
N SER A 11 -6.56 1.43 5.79
CA SER A 11 -5.35 1.21 5.01
C SER A 11 -4.40 0.25 5.74
N PHE A 12 -3.69 -0.62 5.00
CA PHE A 12 -2.56 -1.38 5.56
C PHE A 12 -1.42 -0.44 5.97
N VAL A 13 -1.13 0.54 5.10
CA VAL A 13 -0.12 1.57 5.35
C VAL A 13 -0.71 2.94 5.04
N GLU A 14 -0.59 3.87 5.96
CA GLU A 14 -1.08 5.24 5.81
C GLU A 14 -0.26 6.01 4.78
N PHE A 15 -0.91 6.60 3.78
CA PHE A 15 -0.23 7.20 2.62
C PHE A 15 0.56 8.48 2.95
N VAL A 16 0.22 9.18 4.03
CA VAL A 16 0.92 10.41 4.46
C VAL A 16 2.13 10.08 5.31
N THR A 17 1.92 9.32 6.37
CA THR A 17 2.91 9.07 7.41
C THR A 17 3.72 7.79 7.20
N GLY A 18 3.21 6.85 6.42
CA GLY A 18 3.78 5.52 6.29
C GLY A 18 3.55 4.63 7.52
N TYR A 19 2.63 5.00 8.42
CA TYR A 19 2.25 4.14 9.54
C TYR A 19 1.69 2.81 9.03
N ARG A 20 2.29 1.70 9.47
CA ARG A 20 1.82 0.34 9.21
C ARG A 20 0.84 -0.06 10.31
N ASN A 21 -0.40 -0.30 9.93
CA ASN A 21 -1.42 -0.79 10.86
C ASN A 21 -1.18 -2.26 11.21
N ASP A 22 -1.37 -2.63 12.47
CA ASP A 22 -1.32 -4.00 12.96
C ASP A 22 -2.59 -4.76 12.54
N LEU A 23 -2.57 -5.27 11.30
CA LEU A 23 -3.71 -5.95 10.71
C LEU A 23 -4.10 -7.22 11.49
N LYS A 24 -3.12 -7.92 12.08
CA LYS A 24 -3.38 -9.14 12.84
C LYS A 24 -4.24 -8.86 14.06
N ARG A 25 -3.82 -7.87 14.87
CA ARG A 25 -4.56 -7.47 16.08
C ARG A 25 -5.95 -6.91 15.75
N ILE A 26 -6.05 -6.11 14.66
CA ILE A 26 -7.34 -5.56 14.23
C ILE A 26 -8.25 -6.67 13.71
N GLY A 27 -7.71 -7.60 12.91
CA GLY A 27 -8.47 -8.73 12.39
C GLY A 27 -8.95 -9.70 13.47
N GLU A 28 -8.14 -9.96 14.51
CA GLU A 28 -8.57 -10.72 15.70
C GLU A 28 -9.77 -10.04 16.37
N LEU A 29 -9.70 -8.73 16.58
CA LEU A 29 -10.80 -7.95 17.16
C LEU A 29 -12.06 -7.96 16.28
N CYS A 30 -11.92 -7.91 14.97
CA CYS A 30 -13.03 -7.97 14.02
C CYS A 30 -13.71 -9.35 14.07
N ARG A 31 -12.91 -10.43 14.03
CA ARG A 31 -13.41 -11.80 14.10
C ARG A 31 -14.17 -12.08 15.40
N ASP A 32 -13.61 -11.63 16.56
CA ASP A 32 -14.23 -11.84 17.87
C ASP A 32 -15.59 -11.14 18.03
N ARG A 33 -15.88 -10.15 17.18
CA ARG A 33 -17.11 -9.33 17.22
C ARG A 33 -18.00 -9.49 15.99
N ASP A 34 -17.68 -10.41 15.12
CA ASP A 34 -18.37 -10.61 13.82
C ASP A 34 -18.48 -9.32 12.99
N ILE A 35 -17.36 -8.60 12.87
CA ILE A 35 -17.21 -7.36 12.09
C ILE A 35 -16.45 -7.69 10.80
N ILE A 36 -16.96 -7.26 9.65
CA ILE A 36 -16.29 -7.41 8.36
C ILE A 36 -15.03 -6.52 8.33
N PHE A 37 -13.90 -7.15 8.07
CA PHE A 37 -12.60 -6.46 8.02
C PHE A 37 -12.14 -6.22 6.58
N VAL A 38 -12.11 -4.94 6.18
CA VAL A 38 -11.72 -4.48 4.84
C VAL A 38 -10.37 -3.77 4.90
N VAL A 39 -9.44 -4.16 4.04
CA VAL A 39 -8.10 -3.59 3.98
C VAL A 39 -7.81 -2.99 2.61
N ASP A 40 -7.48 -1.71 2.58
CA ASP A 40 -6.80 -1.08 1.44
C ASP A 40 -5.30 -1.33 1.58
N ALA A 41 -4.75 -2.21 0.74
CA ALA A 41 -3.35 -2.61 0.77
C ALA A 41 -2.47 -1.87 -0.25
N ILE A 42 -3.00 -0.82 -0.92
CA ILE A 42 -2.31 -0.12 -2.01
C ILE A 42 -0.92 0.43 -1.66
N GLN A 43 -0.67 0.78 -0.39
CA GLN A 43 0.62 1.31 0.06
C GLN A 43 1.53 0.26 0.72
N GLY A 44 1.10 -1.01 0.78
CA GLY A 44 1.86 -2.07 1.43
C GLY A 44 2.07 -3.32 0.59
N MET A 45 1.06 -3.73 -0.20
CA MET A 45 1.13 -4.95 -1.01
C MET A 45 2.21 -4.84 -2.08
N GLY A 46 3.15 -5.79 -2.08
CA GLY A 46 4.36 -5.79 -2.93
C GLY A 46 5.61 -5.26 -2.22
N ALA A 47 5.46 -4.49 -1.14
CA ALA A 47 6.55 -3.95 -0.33
C ALA A 47 6.72 -4.64 1.02
N LEU A 48 5.62 -5.09 1.62
CA LEU A 48 5.55 -5.65 2.97
C LEU A 48 4.81 -6.98 2.93
N GLU A 49 5.16 -7.88 3.85
CA GLU A 49 4.45 -9.14 4.00
C GLU A 49 3.03 -8.93 4.54
N ILE A 50 2.09 -9.64 3.94
CA ILE A 50 0.71 -9.73 4.39
C ILE A 50 0.16 -11.14 4.13
N ASP A 51 -0.40 -11.76 5.15
CA ASP A 51 -1.18 -12.99 5.03
C ASP A 51 -2.64 -12.69 5.44
N VAL A 52 -3.53 -12.73 4.46
CA VAL A 52 -4.95 -12.40 4.66
C VAL A 52 -5.65 -13.36 5.62
N LYS A 53 -5.18 -14.61 5.72
CA LYS A 53 -5.76 -15.60 6.63
C LYS A 53 -5.26 -15.40 8.04
N GLU A 54 -3.95 -15.22 8.22
CA GLU A 54 -3.36 -14.94 9.53
C GLU A 54 -3.91 -13.63 10.12
N CYS A 55 -4.13 -12.61 9.28
CA CYS A 55 -4.68 -11.33 9.68
C CYS A 55 -6.22 -11.30 9.73
N ASN A 56 -6.92 -12.41 9.46
CA ASN A 56 -8.39 -12.48 9.41
C ASN A 56 -9.02 -11.37 8.54
N VAL A 57 -8.41 -11.07 7.40
CA VAL A 57 -8.91 -10.09 6.44
C VAL A 57 -10.02 -10.70 5.63
N ASP A 58 -11.19 -10.07 5.61
CA ASP A 58 -12.35 -10.53 4.83
C ASP A 58 -12.29 -10.01 3.39
N ILE A 59 -11.91 -8.75 3.23
CA ILE A 59 -11.79 -8.09 1.92
C ILE A 59 -10.46 -7.34 1.86
N LEU A 60 -9.74 -7.50 0.74
CA LEU A 60 -8.56 -6.71 0.46
C LEU A 60 -8.58 -6.18 -0.97
N SER A 61 -8.16 -4.94 -1.16
CA SER A 61 -7.93 -4.35 -2.47
C SER A 61 -6.56 -3.69 -2.56
N SER A 62 -5.97 -3.73 -3.75
CA SER A 62 -4.71 -3.04 -4.04
C SER A 62 -4.59 -2.77 -5.53
N ASP A 63 -4.36 -1.51 -5.91
CA ASP A 63 -3.98 -1.18 -7.28
C ASP A 63 -2.57 -1.69 -7.61
N ALA A 64 -2.35 -1.97 -8.90
CA ALA A 64 -1.08 -2.50 -9.39
C ALA A 64 0.05 -1.45 -9.51
N HIS A 65 -0.29 -0.19 -9.74
CA HIS A 65 0.64 0.85 -10.21
C HIS A 65 1.55 1.47 -9.14
N LYS A 66 1.57 0.93 -7.92
CA LYS A 66 2.47 1.40 -6.84
C LYS A 66 3.51 0.34 -6.51
N TRP A 67 3.41 -0.24 -5.33
CA TRP A 67 4.40 -1.19 -4.81
C TRP A 67 4.40 -2.55 -5.51
N LEU A 68 3.32 -2.89 -6.23
CA LEU A 68 3.27 -4.08 -7.09
C LEU A 68 4.02 -3.89 -8.42
N LEU A 69 4.48 -2.68 -8.76
CA LEU A 69 5.21 -2.35 -10.00
C LEU A 69 4.47 -2.73 -11.28
N GLY A 70 3.17 -2.84 -11.20
CA GLY A 70 2.28 -3.10 -12.34
C GLY A 70 1.78 -1.81 -13.01
N PRO A 71 0.99 -1.91 -14.06
CA PRO A 71 0.44 -0.77 -14.76
C PRO A 71 -0.78 -0.17 -14.03
N GLU A 72 -1.15 1.05 -14.41
CA GLU A 72 -2.44 1.63 -14.07
C GLU A 72 -3.60 0.87 -14.74
N GLY A 73 -4.81 0.98 -14.19
CA GLY A 73 -6.02 0.40 -14.75
C GLY A 73 -6.17 -1.12 -14.54
N VAL A 74 -5.42 -1.69 -13.58
CA VAL A 74 -5.57 -3.05 -13.08
C VAL A 74 -5.33 -3.08 -11.57
N ALA A 75 -6.05 -3.93 -10.87
CA ALA A 75 -5.99 -4.07 -9.43
C ALA A 75 -6.14 -5.53 -9.00
N CYS A 76 -5.78 -5.83 -7.76
CA CYS A 76 -6.09 -7.09 -7.09
C CYS A 76 -7.26 -6.89 -6.14
N PHE A 77 -8.19 -7.84 -6.14
CA PHE A 77 -9.28 -7.91 -5.17
C PHE A 77 -9.34 -9.30 -4.55
N TYR A 78 -9.42 -9.34 -3.24
CA TYR A 78 -9.61 -10.57 -2.47
C TYR A 78 -10.89 -10.44 -1.65
N CYS A 79 -11.67 -11.51 -1.61
CA CYS A 79 -12.81 -11.68 -0.73
C CYS A 79 -12.77 -13.07 -0.12
N SER A 80 -12.89 -13.18 1.19
CA SER A 80 -12.96 -14.47 1.87
C SER A 80 -14.25 -15.21 1.47
N ARG A 81 -14.20 -16.54 1.43
CA ARG A 81 -15.38 -17.35 1.06
C ARG A 81 -16.50 -17.24 2.08
N GLU A 82 -16.12 -17.10 3.34
CA GLU A 82 -17.03 -17.00 4.47
C GLU A 82 -17.90 -15.74 4.39
N ARG A 83 -17.37 -14.66 3.78
CA ARG A 83 -18.05 -13.36 3.65
C ARG A 83 -18.63 -13.09 2.28
N LEU A 84 -18.42 -13.97 1.31
CA LEU A 84 -18.82 -13.74 -0.07
C LEU A 84 -20.33 -13.49 -0.23
N ASP A 85 -21.15 -14.18 0.56
CA ASP A 85 -22.61 -14.08 0.51
C ASP A 85 -23.17 -12.96 1.42
N ASP A 86 -22.32 -12.39 2.29
CA ASP A 86 -22.67 -11.20 3.09
C ASP A 86 -22.56 -9.90 2.27
N ILE A 87 -21.97 -9.97 1.06
CA ILE A 87 -21.71 -8.82 0.21
C ILE A 87 -22.60 -8.86 -1.01
N GLU A 88 -23.55 -7.91 -1.08
CA GLU A 88 -24.38 -7.73 -2.25
C GLU A 88 -23.57 -7.13 -3.40
N ASN A 89 -23.53 -7.82 -4.55
CA ASN A 89 -22.96 -7.27 -5.77
C ASN A 89 -24.03 -6.43 -6.50
N VAL A 90 -23.95 -5.11 -6.32
CA VAL A 90 -24.90 -4.15 -6.93
C VAL A 90 -24.58 -3.84 -8.39
N ASN A 91 -23.35 -4.11 -8.84
CA ASN A 91 -22.89 -3.87 -10.22
C ASN A 91 -22.79 -5.20 -10.98
N VAL A 92 -23.90 -5.72 -11.44
CA VAL A 92 -23.94 -6.98 -12.19
C VAL A 92 -23.74 -6.71 -13.68
N GLY A 93 -22.72 -7.34 -14.25
CA GLY A 93 -22.49 -7.33 -15.69
C GLY A 93 -22.47 -8.73 -16.28
N TRP A 94 -22.28 -8.83 -17.60
CA TRP A 94 -22.37 -10.09 -18.33
C TRP A 94 -21.31 -11.14 -17.90
N MET A 95 -20.18 -10.70 -17.33
CA MET A 95 -19.17 -11.63 -16.80
C MET A 95 -19.37 -11.97 -15.31
N SER A 96 -20.31 -11.36 -14.62
CA SER A 96 -20.59 -11.64 -13.21
C SER A 96 -21.37 -12.94 -13.00
N VAL A 97 -22.05 -13.44 -14.05
CA VAL A 97 -23.02 -14.55 -13.99
C VAL A 97 -22.38 -15.89 -14.38
N ILE A 98 -23.06 -16.99 -14.02
CA ILE A 98 -22.56 -18.35 -14.25
C ILE A 98 -22.44 -18.70 -15.73
N ASP A 99 -23.39 -18.27 -16.56
CA ASP A 99 -23.46 -18.56 -18.01
C ASP A 99 -23.11 -17.33 -18.84
N GLU A 100 -21.88 -16.81 -18.66
CA GLU A 100 -21.36 -15.59 -19.31
C GLU A 100 -21.34 -15.63 -20.84
N SER A 101 -21.50 -16.82 -21.45
CA SER A 101 -21.52 -17.00 -22.90
C SER A 101 -22.93 -17.07 -23.49
N ASP A 102 -23.98 -17.19 -22.69
CA ASP A 102 -25.39 -17.22 -23.15
C ASP A 102 -25.98 -15.81 -23.11
N TYR A 103 -25.74 -15.06 -24.18
CA TYR A 103 -26.18 -13.66 -24.31
C TYR A 103 -27.69 -13.47 -24.50
N LEU A 104 -28.44 -14.54 -24.71
CA LEU A 104 -29.87 -14.47 -24.95
C LEU A 104 -30.71 -14.87 -23.72
N ASN A 105 -30.08 -15.48 -22.74
CA ASN A 105 -30.68 -15.85 -21.47
C ASN A 105 -30.26 -14.91 -20.37
N TYR A 106 -31.14 -14.08 -19.86
CA TYR A 106 -30.90 -13.11 -18.80
C TYR A 106 -31.00 -13.75 -17.40
N ASP A 107 -30.33 -14.89 -17.20
CA ASP A 107 -30.16 -15.47 -15.87
C ASP A 107 -29.08 -14.69 -15.10
N LEU A 108 -29.49 -13.97 -14.04
CA LEU A 108 -28.62 -13.17 -13.20
C LEU A 108 -28.00 -13.96 -12.03
N THR A 109 -28.05 -15.30 -12.08
CA THR A 109 -27.37 -16.15 -11.10
C THR A 109 -25.86 -15.86 -11.12
N GLN A 110 -25.36 -15.30 -10.03
CA GLN A 110 -23.97 -14.85 -9.94
C GLN A 110 -22.99 -16.00 -9.73
N LYS A 111 -21.74 -15.82 -10.17
CA LYS A 111 -20.65 -16.77 -9.93
C LYS A 111 -20.45 -17.02 -8.43
N PRO A 112 -20.09 -18.26 -8.01
CA PRO A 112 -19.93 -18.64 -6.60
C PRO A 112 -18.56 -18.25 -6.02
N ASN A 113 -17.90 -17.24 -6.56
CA ASN A 113 -16.59 -16.78 -6.14
C ASN A 113 -16.43 -15.27 -6.41
N ALA A 114 -15.27 -14.69 -6.07
CA ALA A 114 -15.00 -13.26 -6.21
C ALA A 114 -15.11 -12.73 -7.67
N ARG A 115 -15.09 -13.60 -8.69
CA ARG A 115 -15.34 -13.20 -10.08
C ARG A 115 -16.77 -12.66 -10.31
N ARG A 116 -17.69 -12.83 -9.35
CA ARG A 116 -19.00 -12.17 -9.40
C ARG A 116 -18.92 -10.65 -9.39
N PHE A 117 -17.80 -10.10 -8.90
CA PHE A 117 -17.54 -8.66 -8.86
C PHE A 117 -16.84 -8.13 -10.13
N GLU A 118 -16.59 -8.97 -11.11
CA GLU A 118 -16.04 -8.61 -12.42
C GLU A 118 -17.18 -8.43 -13.43
N GLU A 119 -17.41 -7.20 -13.88
CA GLU A 119 -18.64 -6.85 -14.59
C GLU A 119 -18.56 -7.14 -16.10
N GLY A 120 -17.41 -7.03 -16.70
CA GLY A 120 -17.24 -7.08 -18.15
C GLY A 120 -15.83 -7.40 -18.62
N SER A 121 -15.52 -6.99 -19.83
CA SER A 121 -14.26 -7.33 -20.51
C SER A 121 -13.02 -6.92 -19.71
N TYR A 122 -12.08 -7.84 -19.59
CA TYR A 122 -10.87 -7.65 -18.82
C TYR A 122 -9.87 -6.73 -19.54
N ASN A 123 -9.12 -5.94 -18.76
CA ASN A 123 -7.90 -5.29 -19.22
C ASN A 123 -6.78 -6.34 -19.38
N MET A 124 -6.82 -7.11 -20.46
CA MET A 124 -5.88 -8.22 -20.69
C MET A 124 -4.42 -7.78 -20.69
N LEU A 125 -4.10 -6.61 -21.27
CA LEU A 125 -2.73 -6.07 -21.27
C LEU A 125 -2.27 -5.77 -19.84
N GLY A 126 -3.14 -5.13 -19.04
CA GLY A 126 -2.84 -4.82 -17.64
C GLY A 126 -2.66 -6.08 -16.80
N ILE A 127 -3.49 -7.10 -17.00
CA ILE A 127 -3.41 -8.38 -16.28
C ILE A 127 -2.09 -9.10 -16.59
N HIS A 128 -1.68 -9.18 -17.87
CA HIS A 128 -0.42 -9.80 -18.25
C HIS A 128 0.79 -9.05 -17.72
N ALA A 129 0.76 -7.72 -17.74
CA ALA A 129 1.83 -6.90 -17.18
C ALA A 129 1.91 -7.05 -15.65
N LEU A 130 0.76 -7.04 -14.95
CA LEU A 130 0.70 -7.30 -13.51
C LEU A 130 1.21 -8.70 -13.17
N HIS A 131 0.85 -9.72 -13.96
CA HIS A 131 1.37 -11.08 -13.78
C HIS A 131 2.91 -11.12 -13.82
N ALA A 132 3.52 -10.43 -14.79
CA ALA A 132 4.98 -10.38 -14.91
C ALA A 132 5.62 -9.68 -13.68
N ALA A 133 5.02 -8.57 -13.22
CA ALA A 133 5.48 -7.84 -12.05
C ALA A 133 5.37 -8.68 -10.76
N VAL A 134 4.21 -9.29 -10.51
CA VAL A 134 3.97 -10.15 -9.34
C VAL A 134 4.90 -11.37 -9.34
N ARG A 135 5.13 -11.99 -10.51
CA ARG A 135 6.08 -13.09 -10.64
C ARG A 135 7.49 -12.67 -10.23
N MET A 136 7.98 -11.53 -10.72
CA MET A 136 9.28 -10.99 -10.34
C MET A 136 9.37 -10.74 -8.83
N LEU A 137 8.37 -10.08 -8.23
CA LEU A 137 8.34 -9.83 -6.78
C LEU A 137 8.34 -11.14 -5.98
N THR A 138 7.62 -12.15 -6.45
CA THR A 138 7.56 -13.47 -5.80
C THR A 138 8.89 -14.22 -5.91
N GLU A 139 9.56 -14.16 -7.06
CA GLU A 139 10.89 -14.75 -7.28
C GLU A 139 11.97 -14.12 -6.39
N ILE A 140 11.90 -12.81 -6.14
CA ILE A 140 12.79 -12.09 -5.20
C ILE A 140 12.45 -12.48 -3.74
N GLY A 141 11.17 -12.68 -3.45
CA GLY A 141 10.61 -12.95 -2.13
C GLY A 141 10.24 -11.68 -1.38
N ILE A 142 8.98 -11.58 -0.95
CA ILE A 142 8.46 -10.36 -0.28
C ILE A 142 9.20 -10.04 1.01
N SER A 143 9.61 -11.04 1.80
CA SER A 143 10.41 -10.82 3.01
C SER A 143 11.79 -10.22 2.73
N ASN A 144 12.41 -10.57 1.60
CA ASN A 144 13.66 -9.94 1.17
C ASN A 144 13.43 -8.48 0.75
N ILE A 145 12.34 -8.23 0.03
CA ILE A 145 11.91 -6.90 -0.40
C ILE A 145 11.63 -6.01 0.82
N GLU A 146 10.83 -6.48 1.77
CA GLU A 146 10.52 -5.76 3.01
C GLU A 146 11.79 -5.40 3.77
N ARG A 147 12.68 -6.38 4.00
CA ARG A 147 13.95 -6.14 4.70
C ARG A 147 14.80 -5.09 4.00
N ARG A 148 14.89 -5.14 2.68
CA ARG A 148 15.63 -4.16 1.88
C ARG A 148 15.05 -2.77 1.98
N ILE A 149 13.74 -2.62 1.84
CA ILE A 149 13.03 -1.35 1.93
C ILE A 149 13.20 -0.74 3.32
N LEU A 150 13.01 -1.52 4.38
CA LEU A 150 13.18 -1.05 5.76
C LEU A 150 14.64 -0.63 6.05
N SER A 151 15.64 -1.32 5.50
CA SER A 151 17.04 -0.92 5.61
C SER A 151 17.30 0.43 4.95
N LEU A 152 16.72 0.70 3.77
CA LEU A 152 16.86 1.98 3.08
C LEU A 152 16.17 3.13 3.85
N THR A 153 14.97 2.87 4.39
CA THR A 153 14.25 3.87 5.20
C THR A 153 14.94 4.12 6.53
N ASP A 154 15.58 3.13 7.15
CA ASP A 154 16.39 3.29 8.37
C ASP A 154 17.60 4.17 8.12
N MET A 155 18.35 3.92 7.04
CA MET A 155 19.48 4.75 6.61
C MET A 155 19.04 6.20 6.37
N LEU A 156 17.93 6.39 5.67
CA LEU A 156 17.37 7.73 5.43
C LEU A 156 16.98 8.41 6.74
N ALA A 157 16.29 7.70 7.64
CA ALA A 157 15.86 8.23 8.92
C ALA A 157 17.05 8.68 9.80
N GLN A 158 18.11 7.88 9.82
CA GLN A 158 19.34 8.22 10.54
C GLN A 158 19.96 9.50 9.98
N GLY A 159 20.19 9.57 8.66
CA GLY A 159 20.82 10.76 8.04
C GLY A 159 19.96 12.03 8.20
N LEU A 160 18.63 11.91 8.12
CA LEU A 160 17.74 13.05 8.38
C LEU A 160 17.86 13.57 9.82
N ARG A 161 17.94 12.68 10.82
CA ARG A 161 18.15 13.08 12.23
C ARG A 161 19.48 13.77 12.44
N GLU A 162 20.56 13.25 11.86
CA GLU A 162 21.89 13.83 11.90
C GLU A 162 21.92 15.24 11.31
N LYS A 163 21.14 15.48 10.26
CA LYS A 163 20.95 16.79 9.62
C LYS A 163 19.94 17.70 10.34
N GLY A 164 19.31 17.25 11.42
CA GLY A 164 18.36 18.03 12.23
C GLY A 164 16.94 18.11 11.67
N TYR A 165 16.55 17.23 10.74
CA TYR A 165 15.18 17.13 10.27
C TYR A 165 14.30 16.37 11.26
N ARG A 166 13.04 16.76 11.33
CA ARG A 166 12.05 16.08 12.16
C ARG A 166 11.33 15.00 11.36
N ILE A 167 11.45 13.75 11.79
CA ILE A 167 10.73 12.62 11.19
C ILE A 167 9.28 12.62 11.72
N ILE A 168 8.34 12.49 10.80
CA ILE A 168 6.90 12.44 11.06
C ILE A 168 6.41 10.98 11.07
N SER A 169 7.02 10.13 10.25
CA SER A 169 6.71 8.71 10.23
C SER A 169 6.93 8.07 11.59
N PRO A 170 6.03 7.23 12.07
CA PRO A 170 6.29 6.36 13.21
C PRO A 170 7.47 5.43 12.94
N MET A 171 8.31 5.25 13.96
CA MET A 171 9.55 4.47 13.86
C MET A 171 9.59 3.31 14.85
N GLY A 172 8.45 2.98 15.46
CA GLY A 172 8.30 1.84 16.37
C GLY A 172 8.42 0.50 15.65
N GLU A 173 8.67 -0.55 16.42
CA GLU A 173 8.66 -1.92 15.90
C GLU A 173 7.27 -2.25 15.34
N GLY A 174 7.21 -2.80 14.12
CA GLY A 174 5.95 -3.12 13.44
C GLY A 174 5.20 -1.94 12.84
N GLU A 175 5.59 -0.68 13.11
CA GLU A 175 4.90 0.53 12.63
C GLU A 175 5.48 1.10 11.33
N ARG A 176 6.65 0.62 10.91
CA ARG A 176 7.41 1.14 9.77
C ARG A 176 6.97 0.53 8.44
N SER A 177 7.16 1.29 7.38
CA SER A 177 6.89 0.86 6.01
C SER A 177 7.95 1.40 5.04
N GLY A 178 7.73 1.25 3.74
CA GLY A 178 8.55 1.87 2.70
C GLY A 178 8.36 3.39 2.57
N ILE A 179 7.44 3.98 3.29
CA ILE A 179 7.19 5.43 3.26
C ILE A 179 7.83 6.07 4.49
N LEU A 180 8.68 7.06 4.24
CA LEU A 180 9.24 7.91 5.29
C LEU A 180 8.92 9.37 4.99
N THR A 181 8.35 10.04 5.98
CA THR A 181 7.89 11.43 5.89
C THR A 181 8.60 12.28 6.93
N PHE A 182 9.07 13.44 6.50
CA PHE A 182 9.79 14.37 7.36
C PHE A 182 9.46 15.84 7.06
N CYS A 183 9.85 16.73 7.94
CA CYS A 183 9.76 18.17 7.74
C CYS A 183 10.96 18.91 8.35
N SER A 184 11.03 20.19 8.03
CA SER A 184 12.01 21.15 8.54
C SER A 184 11.28 22.31 9.23
N ASP A 185 11.85 22.82 10.29
CA ASP A 185 11.37 24.07 10.93
C ASP A 185 11.92 25.33 10.22
N ARG A 186 12.84 25.17 9.24
CA ARG A 186 13.53 26.25 8.53
C ARG A 186 13.18 26.35 7.06
N PHE A 187 12.93 25.23 6.42
CA PHE A 187 12.66 25.15 4.98
C PHE A 187 11.25 24.65 4.76
N SER A 188 10.52 25.23 3.82
CA SER A 188 9.22 24.71 3.46
C SER A 188 9.37 23.36 2.75
N SER A 189 8.50 22.42 3.05
CA SER A 189 8.51 21.10 2.41
C SER A 189 8.33 21.17 0.88
N GLY A 190 7.59 22.18 0.40
CA GLY A 190 7.41 22.40 -1.03
C GLY A 190 8.71 22.86 -1.72
N GLU A 191 9.49 23.75 -1.08
CA GLU A 191 10.78 24.19 -1.60
C GLU A 191 11.80 23.06 -1.61
N LEU A 192 11.83 22.24 -0.55
CA LEU A 192 12.70 21.06 -0.50
C LEU A 192 12.38 20.06 -1.62
N VAL A 193 11.11 19.75 -1.83
CA VAL A 193 10.68 18.84 -2.93
C VAL A 193 11.06 19.40 -4.28
N LYS A 194 10.87 20.70 -4.51
CA LYS A 194 11.28 21.36 -5.77
C LYS A 194 12.79 21.30 -5.99
N MET A 195 13.58 21.64 -4.99
CA MET A 195 15.04 21.59 -5.04
C MET A 195 15.57 20.19 -5.34
N LEU A 196 15.01 19.17 -4.66
CA LEU A 196 15.37 17.77 -4.89
C LEU A 196 15.01 17.35 -6.32
N PHE A 197 13.83 17.74 -6.82
CA PHE A 197 13.39 17.44 -8.18
C PHE A 197 14.32 18.06 -9.24
N GLU A 198 14.70 19.34 -9.08
CA GLU A 198 15.64 20.03 -9.96
C GLU A 198 17.04 19.38 -9.95
N SER A 199 17.38 18.67 -8.87
CA SER A 199 18.63 17.90 -8.72
C SER A 199 18.50 16.44 -9.16
N GLY A 200 17.36 16.04 -9.76
CA GLY A 200 17.10 14.70 -10.27
C GLY A 200 16.74 13.68 -9.17
N VAL A 201 16.20 14.15 -8.04
CA VAL A 201 15.68 13.30 -6.96
C VAL A 201 14.17 13.53 -6.82
N VAL A 202 13.38 12.52 -7.17
CA VAL A 202 11.92 12.60 -7.14
C VAL A 202 11.40 12.22 -5.76
N THR A 203 10.73 13.16 -5.11
CA THR A 203 10.04 12.97 -3.83
C THR A 203 8.62 13.57 -3.93
N ALA A 204 7.79 13.42 -2.90
CA ALA A 204 6.43 13.93 -2.94
C ALA A 204 6.15 14.93 -1.80
N HIS A 205 5.47 16.03 -2.13
CA HIS A 205 4.88 16.91 -1.13
C HIS A 205 3.51 16.36 -0.73
N ARG A 206 3.33 16.02 0.55
CA ARG A 206 2.06 15.48 1.07
C ARG A 206 1.73 16.13 2.42
N SER A 207 0.55 16.75 2.50
CA SER A 207 0.01 17.34 3.75
C SER A 207 1.01 18.25 4.50
N GLY A 208 1.81 19.02 3.76
CA GLY A 208 2.81 19.91 4.35
C GLY A 208 4.17 19.26 4.67
N TYR A 209 4.38 18.02 4.28
CA TYR A 209 5.60 17.25 4.54
C TYR A 209 6.30 16.80 3.27
N VAL A 210 7.59 16.45 3.38
CA VAL A 210 8.35 15.74 2.34
C VAL A 210 8.19 14.24 2.58
N ARG A 211 7.65 13.53 1.58
CA ARG A 211 7.53 12.06 1.61
C ARG A 211 8.53 11.43 0.65
N VAL A 212 9.29 10.47 1.15
CA VAL A 212 10.22 9.63 0.41
C VAL A 212 9.72 8.19 0.46
N SER A 213 9.78 7.48 -0.65
CA SER A 213 9.25 6.12 -0.77
C SER A 213 10.21 5.26 -1.60
N PRO A 214 11.37 4.86 -1.03
CA PRO A 214 12.31 3.99 -1.73
C PRO A 214 11.73 2.59 -1.87
N HIS A 215 11.95 2.00 -3.04
CA HIS A 215 11.62 0.60 -3.28
C HIS A 215 12.88 -0.27 -3.19
N PHE A 216 12.74 -1.61 -3.22
CA PHE A 216 13.87 -2.54 -3.07
C PHE A 216 14.98 -2.35 -4.12
N TYR A 217 14.66 -1.82 -5.30
CA TYR A 217 15.61 -1.57 -6.38
C TYR A 217 16.43 -0.30 -6.22
N ASN A 218 16.09 0.58 -5.26
CA ASN A 218 16.91 1.73 -4.97
C ASN A 218 18.20 1.31 -4.25
N SER A 219 19.26 2.08 -4.50
CA SER A 219 20.57 1.89 -3.89
C SER A 219 20.76 2.78 -2.66
N GLU A 220 21.74 2.43 -1.80
CA GLU A 220 22.18 3.29 -0.70
C GLU A 220 22.77 4.60 -1.22
N ASP A 221 23.41 4.61 -2.40
CA ASP A 221 23.99 5.82 -2.99
C ASP A 221 22.91 6.83 -3.39
N GLU A 222 21.74 6.35 -3.83
CA GLU A 222 20.59 7.23 -4.08
C GLU A 222 20.06 7.85 -2.79
N ILE A 223 20.05 7.11 -1.69
CA ILE A 223 19.70 7.65 -0.36
C ILE A 223 20.75 8.68 0.10
N ARG A 224 22.06 8.38 -0.06
CA ARG A 224 23.14 9.33 0.24
C ARG A 224 23.01 10.60 -0.59
N LYS A 225 22.77 10.47 -1.91
CA LYS A 225 22.56 11.61 -2.79
C LYS A 225 21.42 12.51 -2.30
N LEU A 226 20.28 11.93 -1.89
CA LEU A 226 19.17 12.70 -1.33
C LEU A 226 19.63 13.46 -0.08
N LEU A 227 20.30 12.78 0.85
CA LEU A 227 20.78 13.38 2.09
C LEU A 227 21.79 14.49 1.83
N ASP A 228 22.74 14.31 0.90
CA ASP A 228 23.78 15.30 0.56
C ASP A 228 23.18 16.57 -0.05
N LEU A 229 22.07 16.44 -0.80
CA LEU A 229 21.37 17.59 -1.39
C LEU A 229 20.56 18.37 -0.36
N LEU A 230 20.15 17.76 0.75
CA LEU A 230 19.39 18.45 1.78
C LEU A 230 20.29 19.41 2.57
N PRO A 231 19.89 20.69 2.77
CA PRO A 231 20.67 21.64 3.55
C PRO A 231 20.74 21.23 5.02
N ASP A 232 21.90 21.47 5.64
CA ASP A 232 22.10 21.16 7.05
C ASP A 232 21.33 22.11 7.96
N HIS A 233 20.75 21.56 9.02
CA HIS A 233 20.27 22.30 10.16
C HIS A 233 21.40 22.28 11.23
N PRO A 234 22.06 23.41 11.54
CA PRO A 234 22.97 23.40 12.67
C PRO A 234 22.20 23.02 13.92
N VAL A 235 22.62 21.93 14.55
CA VAL A 235 22.09 21.48 15.83
C VAL A 235 22.21 22.63 16.81
N ARG A 236 21.10 23.15 17.32
CA ARG A 236 21.13 24.06 18.45
C ARG A 236 21.54 23.24 19.67
N HIS A 237 22.81 23.27 20.04
CA HIS A 237 23.20 22.84 21.36
C HIS A 237 22.45 23.71 22.38
N LYS A 238 21.49 23.15 23.08
CA LYS A 238 20.86 23.73 24.25
C LYS A 238 21.75 23.47 25.46
#